data_066cb26cddb15a634489b5f024f6744c
#
_entry.id   066cb26cddb15a634489b5f024f6744c
#
_cell.length_a   1.000
_cell.length_b   1.000
_cell.length_c   1.000
_cell.angle_alpha   90.00
_cell.angle_beta   90.00
_cell.angle_gamma   90.00
#
_symmetry.space_group_name_H-M   'P 1'
#
loop_
_entity.id
_entity.type
_entity.pdbx_description
1 polymer ?
#
loop_
_entity_poly.entity_id
_entity_poly.type
_entity_poly.pdbx_seq_one_letter_code
_entity_poly.pdbx_strand_id
1 'polypeptide(L)'
;MMKIREFKNSIEFKNDGQLSLFFLGTGGAFSKKYFQNNALIIKGNSHILIDCGTLCPLAFSFFNSDITQVRNFLLTHNHADHIGGMEEIALVNMYGTKQVPNILITDEFKKILWNESLKGGLKIKGENSAKPTMSFDDYFHQIKPKKIKKSPRPFYEAKIGDINLKIFRTKHIFTDKNNWKNSYYSIGVLIDNKIIYTGDSQADKELIEWLTSEFNIECIFHDCQFGHNAVHTDYEELLKILTPDLRKKTYLCHYSDNADQQKDRVMQDGFAGCVTRGVYYDCE
;
A
#
# COMPACT_ATOMS: atom_id res chain seq x y z
N MET A 1 -10.93 14.30 -11.49
CA MET A 1 -9.55 14.83 -11.25
C MET A 1 -9.29 14.74 -9.74
N MET A 2 -8.04 14.45 -9.30
CA MET A 2 -7.74 14.41 -7.86
C MET A 2 -7.73 15.84 -7.30
N LYS A 3 -8.46 16.03 -6.20
CA LYS A 3 -8.42 17.27 -5.42
C LYS A 3 -7.57 17.05 -4.17
N ILE A 4 -6.58 17.89 -3.95
CA ILE A 4 -5.75 17.82 -2.76
C ILE A 4 -6.39 18.66 -1.66
N ARG A 5 -6.60 18.04 -0.49
CA ARG A 5 -7.21 18.67 0.69
C ARG A 5 -6.26 18.56 1.87
N GLU A 6 -6.04 19.69 2.53
CA GLU A 6 -5.15 19.79 3.67
C GLU A 6 -5.66 19.00 4.90
N PHE A 7 -4.72 18.39 5.60
CA PHE A 7 -4.93 17.85 6.94
C PHE A 7 -5.20 19.00 7.94
N LYS A 8 -6.13 18.76 8.86
CA LYS A 8 -6.48 19.79 9.86
C LYS A 8 -5.98 19.42 11.26
N ASN A 9 -6.66 18.51 11.95
CA ASN A 9 -6.41 18.26 13.37
C ASN A 9 -6.03 16.81 13.68
N SER A 10 -6.75 15.85 13.08
CA SER A 10 -6.55 14.42 13.22
C SER A 10 -6.94 13.71 11.93
N ILE A 11 -6.50 12.47 11.75
CA ILE A 11 -6.85 11.68 10.56
C ILE A 11 -8.36 11.36 10.57
N GLU A 12 -9.01 11.55 9.43
CA GLU A 12 -10.39 11.14 9.22
C GLU A 12 -10.44 9.64 8.90
N PHE A 13 -11.32 8.90 9.58
CA PHE A 13 -11.57 7.48 9.31
C PHE A 13 -12.91 7.25 8.60
N LYS A 14 -13.65 8.30 8.37
CA LYS A 14 -14.94 8.34 7.67
C LYS A 14 -15.14 9.69 7.01
N ASN A 15 -15.93 9.72 5.94
CA ASN A 15 -16.31 10.93 5.22
C ASN A 15 -17.71 10.79 4.62
N ASP A 16 -18.14 11.73 3.79
CA ASP A 16 -19.48 11.77 3.18
C ASP A 16 -19.66 10.83 1.96
N GLY A 17 -18.79 9.83 1.80
CA GLY A 17 -18.87 8.82 0.73
C GLY A 17 -17.89 9.06 -0.43
N GLN A 18 -17.14 10.14 -0.42
CA GLN A 18 -16.08 10.39 -1.40
C GLN A 18 -14.90 9.44 -1.18
N LEU A 19 -14.34 8.93 -2.26
CA LEU A 19 -13.09 8.14 -2.19
C LEU A 19 -11.92 9.08 -1.92
N SER A 20 -11.25 8.88 -0.79
CA SER A 20 -10.09 9.69 -0.35
C SER A 20 -8.92 8.79 0.02
N LEU A 21 -7.70 9.21 -0.29
CA LEU A 21 -6.47 8.60 0.18
C LEU A 21 -5.68 9.60 1.02
N PHE A 22 -5.32 9.22 2.23
CA PHE A 22 -4.44 9.99 3.11
C PHE A 22 -3.09 9.30 3.23
N PHE A 23 -2.01 9.97 2.83
CA PHE A 23 -0.67 9.40 2.92
C PHE A 23 -0.02 9.78 4.26
N LEU A 24 0.19 8.79 5.11
CA LEU A 24 0.91 8.93 6.38
C LEU A 24 2.42 9.08 6.15
N GLY A 25 2.93 8.43 5.13
CA GLY A 25 4.29 8.53 4.65
C GLY A 25 4.35 8.30 3.15
N THR A 26 5.41 8.79 2.51
CA THR A 26 5.56 8.76 1.04
C THR A 26 6.96 8.35 0.61
N GLY A 27 7.87 8.13 1.56
CA GLY A 27 9.26 7.76 1.31
C GLY A 27 9.49 6.26 1.23
N GLY A 28 10.64 5.88 0.70
CA GLY A 28 11.11 4.49 0.65
C GLY A 28 11.57 3.98 2.01
N ALA A 29 12.08 2.75 2.03
CA ALA A 29 12.45 1.99 3.23
C ALA A 29 13.35 2.76 4.22
N PHE A 30 14.29 3.54 3.71
CA PHE A 30 15.30 4.23 4.50
C PHE A 30 15.02 5.73 4.69
N SER A 31 13.92 6.24 4.16
CA SER A 31 13.54 7.64 4.31
C SER A 31 13.37 8.02 5.79
N LYS A 32 13.96 9.14 6.15
CA LYS A 32 13.80 9.78 7.48
C LYS A 32 12.92 11.02 7.39
N LYS A 33 12.91 11.65 6.23
CA LYS A 33 12.19 12.90 5.99
C LYS A 33 10.69 12.70 5.74
N TYR A 34 10.33 11.63 5.02
CA TYR A 34 8.98 11.45 4.50
C TYR A 34 8.17 10.36 5.19
N PHE A 35 8.71 9.65 6.17
CA PHE A 35 8.22 8.37 6.68
C PHE A 35 8.09 7.32 5.55
N GLN A 36 7.94 6.05 5.93
CA GLN A 36 7.72 4.97 4.98
C GLN A 36 6.35 5.08 4.32
N ASN A 37 6.25 4.64 3.08
CA ASN A 37 5.07 4.81 2.24
C ASN A 37 3.88 3.98 2.74
N ASN A 38 2.89 4.65 3.32
CA ASN A 38 1.68 4.05 3.85
C ASN A 38 0.50 4.97 3.53
N ALA A 39 -0.62 4.39 3.06
CA ALA A 39 -1.79 5.16 2.64
C ALA A 39 -3.08 4.63 3.25
N LEU A 40 -3.87 5.49 3.89
CA LEU A 40 -5.20 5.18 4.38
C LEU A 40 -6.24 5.53 3.31
N ILE A 41 -6.97 4.53 2.84
CA ILE A 41 -8.13 4.70 1.96
C ILE A 41 -9.37 4.89 2.81
N ILE A 42 -10.19 5.88 2.48
CA ILE A 42 -11.42 6.25 3.20
C ILE A 42 -12.55 6.42 2.19
N LYS A 43 -13.73 5.85 2.50
CA LYS A 43 -14.95 6.07 1.72
C LYS A 43 -16.18 5.81 2.59
N GLY A 44 -16.99 6.83 2.82
CA GLY A 44 -18.12 6.74 3.73
C GLY A 44 -17.69 6.37 5.14
N ASN A 45 -18.25 5.31 5.69
CA ASN A 45 -17.88 4.76 7.00
C ASN A 45 -16.77 3.69 6.92
N SER A 46 -16.19 3.49 5.75
CA SER A 46 -15.23 2.42 5.48
C SER A 46 -13.81 2.98 5.34
N HIS A 47 -12.85 2.25 5.89
CA HIS A 47 -11.43 2.55 5.68
C HIS A 47 -10.61 1.27 5.61
N ILE A 48 -9.46 1.36 4.95
CA ILE A 48 -8.43 0.32 4.90
C ILE A 48 -7.05 0.97 4.76
N LEU A 49 -6.08 0.52 5.55
CA LEU A 49 -4.71 0.98 5.47
C LEU A 49 -3.92 0.08 4.51
N ILE A 50 -3.31 0.69 3.50
CA ILE A 50 -2.30 0.03 2.65
C ILE A 50 -0.96 0.15 3.35
N ASP A 51 -0.40 -0.99 3.69
CA ASP A 51 0.84 -1.17 4.41
C ASP A 51 0.87 -0.57 5.84
N CYS A 52 1.70 -1.17 6.67
CA CYS A 52 1.97 -0.72 8.02
C CYS A 52 3.46 -0.94 8.31
N GLY A 53 4.30 -0.08 7.75
CA GLY A 53 5.74 -0.11 7.96
C GLY A 53 6.13 0.20 9.40
N THR A 54 7.40 0.02 9.72
CA THR A 54 7.96 0.23 11.08
C THR A 54 7.66 1.63 11.64
N LEU A 55 7.59 2.65 10.78
CA LEU A 55 7.30 4.03 11.21
C LEU A 55 5.81 4.37 11.15
N CYS A 56 4.94 3.47 10.71
CA CYS A 56 3.53 3.76 10.54
C CYS A 56 2.80 4.08 11.85
N PRO A 57 2.97 3.34 12.96
CA PRO A 57 2.36 3.72 14.24
C PRO A 57 2.82 5.10 14.74
N LEU A 58 4.10 5.43 14.57
CA LEU A 58 4.63 6.75 14.87
C LEU A 58 4.02 7.84 13.98
N ALA A 59 3.80 7.55 12.68
CA ALA A 59 3.16 8.49 11.77
C ALA A 59 1.70 8.80 12.18
N PHE A 60 0.94 7.80 12.65
CA PHE A 60 -0.40 8.04 13.22
C PHE A 60 -0.34 9.00 14.40
N SER A 61 0.58 8.77 15.35
CA SER A 61 0.78 9.66 16.49
C SER A 61 1.18 11.07 16.05
N PHE A 62 2.06 11.19 15.05
CA PHE A 62 2.45 12.49 14.47
C PHE A 62 1.24 13.27 13.91
N PHE A 63 0.25 12.59 13.38
CA PHE A 63 -1.00 13.18 12.89
C PHE A 63 -2.14 13.15 13.93
N ASN A 64 -1.82 13.20 15.23
CA ASN A 64 -2.77 13.25 16.35
C ASN A 64 -3.86 12.17 16.27
N SER A 65 -3.47 10.96 15.85
CA SER A 65 -4.37 9.83 15.68
C SER A 65 -3.77 8.55 16.26
N ASP A 66 -4.60 7.56 16.50
CA ASP A 66 -4.19 6.28 17.07
C ASP A 66 -4.32 5.18 16.02
N ILE A 67 -3.26 4.43 15.80
CA ILE A 67 -3.22 3.31 14.86
C ILE A 67 -4.26 2.23 15.21
N THR A 68 -4.65 2.10 16.47
CA THR A 68 -5.70 1.15 16.91
C THR A 68 -7.09 1.48 16.37
N GLN A 69 -7.30 2.67 15.80
CA GLN A 69 -8.53 3.02 15.09
C GLN A 69 -8.64 2.33 13.74
N VAL A 70 -7.52 1.86 13.16
CA VAL A 70 -7.50 1.11 11.91
C VAL A 70 -8.05 -0.29 12.11
N ARG A 71 -9.09 -0.65 11.36
CA ARG A 71 -9.75 -1.96 11.45
C ARG A 71 -9.37 -2.90 10.34
N ASN A 72 -8.99 -2.37 9.18
CA ASN A 72 -8.70 -3.17 8.00
C ASN A 72 -7.33 -2.79 7.44
N PHE A 73 -6.55 -3.80 7.09
CA PHE A 73 -5.22 -3.68 6.52
C PHE A 73 -5.14 -4.42 5.19
N LEU A 74 -4.41 -3.87 4.24
CA LEU A 74 -3.97 -4.54 3.01
C LEU A 74 -2.45 -4.39 2.97
N LEU A 75 -1.72 -5.49 3.00
CA LEU A 75 -0.26 -5.49 2.98
C LEU A 75 0.21 -5.89 1.58
N THR A 76 1.11 -5.09 1.00
CA THR A 76 1.57 -5.31 -0.38
C THR A 76 2.60 -6.42 -0.47
N HIS A 77 3.56 -6.45 0.45
CA HIS A 77 4.60 -7.47 0.57
C HIS A 77 5.24 -7.44 1.97
N ASN A 78 6.20 -8.34 2.25
CA ASN A 78 6.71 -8.53 3.61
C ASN A 78 8.06 -7.86 3.93
N HIS A 79 8.42 -6.77 3.25
CA HIS A 79 9.52 -5.93 3.71
C HIS A 79 9.13 -5.11 4.96
N ALA A 80 10.11 -4.79 5.80
CA ALA A 80 9.87 -4.14 7.09
C ALA A 80 9.24 -2.74 6.98
N ASP A 81 9.51 -2.01 5.91
CA ASP A 81 8.89 -0.72 5.64
C ASP A 81 7.43 -0.80 5.19
N HIS A 82 6.91 -2.02 4.96
CA HIS A 82 5.50 -2.31 4.62
C HIS A 82 4.77 -3.10 5.71
N ILE A 83 5.50 -3.89 6.53
CA ILE A 83 4.83 -4.73 7.55
C ILE A 83 5.42 -4.60 8.96
N GLY A 84 6.50 -3.84 9.14
CA GLY A 84 7.23 -3.79 10.41
C GLY A 84 6.43 -3.26 11.61
N GLY A 85 5.34 -2.52 11.38
CA GLY A 85 4.40 -2.09 12.42
C GLY A 85 3.36 -3.15 12.81
N MET A 86 3.24 -4.25 12.05
CA MET A 86 2.19 -5.23 12.26
C MET A 86 2.36 -6.05 13.55
N GLU A 87 3.58 -6.20 14.06
CA GLU A 87 3.81 -6.83 15.35
C GLU A 87 3.25 -5.96 16.48
N GLU A 88 3.47 -4.64 16.44
CA GLU A 88 2.86 -3.69 17.38
C GLU A 88 1.33 -3.74 17.29
N ILE A 89 0.76 -3.74 16.07
CA ILE A 89 -0.69 -3.85 15.85
C ILE A 89 -1.25 -5.13 16.48
N ALA A 90 -0.59 -6.27 16.30
CA ALA A 90 -1.00 -7.53 16.89
C ALA A 90 -1.07 -7.45 18.42
N LEU A 91 0.00 -6.96 19.03
CA LEU A 91 0.16 -6.92 20.50
C LEU A 91 -0.72 -5.86 21.15
N VAL A 92 -0.79 -4.64 20.61
CA VAL A 92 -1.61 -3.58 21.17
C VAL A 92 -3.11 -3.92 21.09
N ASN A 93 -3.53 -4.56 20.03
CA ASN A 93 -4.91 -5.02 19.90
C ASN A 93 -5.20 -6.22 20.83
N MET A 94 -4.27 -7.15 20.97
CA MET A 94 -4.44 -8.31 21.87
C MET A 94 -4.49 -7.87 23.34
N TYR A 95 -3.55 -7.06 23.79
CA TYR A 95 -3.43 -6.71 25.21
C TYR A 95 -4.20 -5.44 25.59
N GLY A 96 -4.33 -4.47 24.70
CA GLY A 96 -4.98 -3.18 24.93
C GLY A 96 -6.46 -3.19 24.54
N THR A 97 -6.75 -3.05 23.27
CA THR A 97 -8.13 -2.81 22.78
C THR A 97 -9.03 -4.07 22.80
N LYS A 98 -8.45 -5.27 22.87
CA LYS A 98 -9.14 -6.56 22.78
C LYS A 98 -9.90 -6.74 21.44
N GLN A 99 -9.48 -6.06 20.40
CA GLN A 99 -10.06 -6.13 19.06
C GLN A 99 -9.11 -6.85 18.11
N VAL A 100 -9.66 -7.67 17.22
CA VAL A 100 -8.87 -8.39 16.22
C VAL A 100 -9.01 -7.64 14.90
N PRO A 101 -7.93 -7.03 14.37
CA PRO A 101 -7.97 -6.34 13.08
C PRO A 101 -8.08 -7.32 11.92
N ASN A 102 -8.68 -6.86 10.81
CA ASN A 102 -8.81 -7.62 9.59
C ASN A 102 -7.61 -7.38 8.68
N ILE A 103 -7.13 -8.42 8.00
CA ILE A 103 -6.16 -8.30 6.91
C ILE A 103 -6.77 -8.87 5.64
N LEU A 104 -6.89 -8.04 4.61
CA LEU A 104 -7.23 -8.46 3.26
C LEU A 104 -5.97 -9.10 2.63
N ILE A 105 -5.98 -10.42 2.52
CA ILE A 105 -4.77 -11.18 2.16
C ILE A 105 -5.13 -12.51 1.48
N THR A 106 -4.34 -12.89 0.46
CA THR A 106 -4.44 -14.21 -0.18
C THR A 106 -3.86 -15.31 0.74
N ASP A 107 -4.27 -16.57 0.54
CA ASP A 107 -3.71 -17.70 1.30
C ASP A 107 -2.19 -17.87 1.06
N GLU A 108 -1.72 -17.53 -0.15
CA GLU A 108 -0.30 -17.54 -0.51
C GLU A 108 0.47 -16.53 0.35
N PHE A 109 0.05 -15.28 0.32
CA PHE A 109 0.75 -14.23 1.05
C PHE A 109 0.60 -14.37 2.58
N LYS A 110 -0.54 -14.85 3.09
CA LYS A 110 -0.71 -15.16 4.51
C LYS A 110 0.39 -16.11 5.02
N LYS A 111 0.74 -17.14 4.23
CA LYS A 111 1.80 -18.09 4.58
C LYS A 111 3.18 -17.42 4.60
N ILE A 112 3.48 -16.60 3.60
CA ILE A 112 4.74 -15.84 3.52
C ILE A 112 4.83 -14.90 4.72
N LEU A 113 3.84 -14.03 4.90
CA LEU A 113 3.79 -13.04 5.98
C LEU A 113 3.98 -13.67 7.37
N TRP A 114 3.26 -14.77 7.63
CA TRP A 114 3.38 -15.43 8.92
C TRP A 114 4.71 -16.14 9.10
N ASN A 115 5.08 -17.03 8.17
CA ASN A 115 6.23 -17.92 8.37
C ASN A 115 7.59 -17.23 8.21
N GLU A 116 7.66 -16.20 7.35
CA GLU A 116 8.92 -15.55 6.97
C GLU A 116 9.13 -14.21 7.68
N SER A 117 8.09 -13.67 8.37
CA SER A 117 8.18 -12.38 9.06
C SER A 117 7.60 -12.43 10.48
N LEU A 118 6.28 -12.44 10.64
CA LEU A 118 5.63 -12.17 11.93
C LEU A 118 5.79 -13.27 12.97
N LYS A 119 5.99 -14.50 12.55
CA LYS A 119 6.11 -15.68 13.43
C LYS A 119 7.26 -15.57 14.44
N GLY A 120 8.33 -14.83 14.10
CA GLY A 120 9.48 -14.65 14.98
C GLY A 120 9.11 -13.98 16.30
N GLY A 121 8.36 -12.86 16.23
CA GLY A 121 7.94 -12.09 17.40
C GLY A 121 6.60 -12.55 17.98
N LEU A 122 5.68 -13.06 17.15
CA LEU A 122 4.29 -13.34 17.55
C LEU A 122 3.99 -14.79 17.92
N LYS A 123 4.83 -15.75 17.57
CA LYS A 123 4.64 -17.16 17.97
C LYS A 123 5.01 -17.38 19.44
N ILE A 124 4.35 -16.71 20.34
CA ILE A 124 4.53 -16.89 21.79
C ILE A 124 3.73 -18.07 22.31
N LYS A 125 4.09 -18.57 23.50
CA LYS A 125 3.29 -19.59 24.20
C LYS A 125 1.99 -18.94 24.70
N GLY A 126 0.86 -19.59 24.43
CA GLY A 126 -0.42 -19.16 24.99
C GLY A 126 -0.42 -19.35 26.52
N GLU A 127 -1.13 -18.47 27.22
CA GLU A 127 -1.28 -18.53 28.69
C GLU A 127 -2.03 -19.78 29.15
N ASN A 128 -2.78 -20.43 28.27
CA ASN A 128 -3.57 -21.62 28.55
C ASN A 128 -3.00 -22.89 27.92
N SER A 129 -2.96 -23.99 28.65
CA SER A 129 -2.53 -25.30 28.19
C SER A 129 -3.31 -25.86 26.99
N ALA A 130 -4.52 -25.37 26.73
CA ALA A 130 -5.34 -25.74 25.58
C ALA A 130 -4.81 -25.17 24.24
N LYS A 131 -3.99 -24.15 24.25
CA LYS A 131 -3.40 -23.53 23.05
C LYS A 131 -1.91 -23.26 23.25
N PRO A 132 -1.03 -24.23 22.95
CA PRO A 132 0.38 -24.15 23.34
C PRO A 132 1.18 -23.09 22.59
N THR A 133 0.71 -22.61 21.43
CA THR A 133 1.36 -21.55 20.65
C THR A 133 0.36 -20.72 19.87
N MET A 134 0.62 -19.40 19.79
CA MET A 134 -0.18 -18.47 19.00
C MET A 134 0.09 -18.64 17.49
N SER A 135 -0.90 -18.33 16.68
CA SER A 135 -0.90 -18.38 15.22
C SER A 135 -1.38 -17.07 14.63
N PHE A 136 -1.30 -16.90 13.33
CA PHE A 136 -1.84 -15.73 12.62
C PHE A 136 -3.30 -15.43 13.02
N ASP A 137 -4.15 -16.45 13.08
CA ASP A 137 -5.59 -16.31 13.31
C ASP A 137 -5.93 -15.93 14.77
N ASP A 138 -4.94 -15.88 15.66
CA ASP A 138 -5.09 -15.36 17.01
C ASP A 138 -4.96 -13.84 17.08
N TYR A 139 -4.28 -13.25 16.12
CA TYR A 139 -4.00 -11.81 16.03
C TYR A 139 -4.79 -11.09 14.98
N PHE A 140 -5.16 -11.80 13.89
CA PHE A 140 -5.75 -11.19 12.70
C PHE A 140 -6.87 -12.02 12.11
N HIS A 141 -7.93 -11.35 11.64
CA HIS A 141 -8.94 -11.99 10.81
C HIS A 141 -8.55 -11.87 9.33
N GLN A 142 -8.44 -13.02 8.65
CA GLN A 142 -8.23 -13.02 7.22
C GLN A 142 -9.51 -12.63 6.47
N ILE A 143 -9.46 -11.56 5.67
CA ILE A 143 -10.43 -11.33 4.60
C ILE A 143 -9.82 -11.91 3.33
N LYS A 144 -10.41 -12.99 2.82
CA LYS A 144 -9.90 -13.68 1.64
C LYS A 144 -10.47 -13.08 0.36
N PRO A 145 -9.64 -12.52 -0.54
CA PRO A 145 -10.13 -11.99 -1.80
C PRO A 145 -10.50 -13.11 -2.77
N LYS A 146 -11.49 -12.87 -3.63
CA LYS A 146 -11.97 -13.81 -4.64
C LYS A 146 -11.15 -13.69 -5.92
N LYS A 147 -10.63 -14.81 -6.42
CA LYS A 147 -9.85 -14.85 -7.66
C LYS A 147 -10.71 -14.56 -8.88
N ILE A 148 -10.24 -13.65 -9.75
CA ILE A 148 -10.82 -13.36 -11.06
C ILE A 148 -10.15 -14.29 -12.09
N LYS A 149 -10.95 -15.03 -12.87
CA LYS A 149 -10.42 -16.12 -13.71
C LYS A 149 -9.77 -15.66 -15.01
N LYS A 150 -10.22 -14.61 -15.64
CA LYS A 150 -9.74 -14.17 -16.96
C LYS A 150 -8.89 -12.89 -16.81
N SER A 151 -7.61 -13.08 -16.47
CA SER A 151 -6.66 -11.97 -16.33
C SER A 151 -5.25 -12.43 -16.73
N PRO A 152 -4.38 -11.54 -17.25
CA PRO A 152 -3.03 -11.90 -17.70
C PRO A 152 -2.09 -12.30 -16.57
N ARG A 153 -2.44 -11.96 -15.32
CA ARG A 153 -1.70 -12.31 -14.09
C ARG A 153 -2.68 -12.57 -12.95
N PRO A 154 -2.23 -13.11 -11.79
CA PRO A 154 -3.08 -13.29 -10.61
C PRO A 154 -3.80 -11.99 -10.26
N PHE A 155 -5.12 -12.04 -10.26
CA PHE A 155 -6.02 -10.91 -10.07
C PHE A 155 -7.16 -11.33 -9.16
N TYR A 156 -7.43 -10.53 -8.15
CA TYR A 156 -8.43 -10.86 -7.13
C TYR A 156 -9.30 -9.65 -6.85
N GLU A 157 -10.53 -9.89 -6.41
CA GLU A 157 -11.47 -8.86 -5.98
C GLU A 157 -11.86 -9.03 -4.51
N ALA A 158 -12.08 -7.91 -3.83
CA ALA A 158 -12.64 -7.86 -2.49
C ALA A 158 -13.41 -6.56 -2.29
N LYS A 159 -14.23 -6.52 -1.25
CA LYS A 159 -14.93 -5.32 -0.83
C LYS A 159 -14.77 -5.12 0.67
N ILE A 160 -14.41 -3.91 1.08
CA ILE A 160 -14.32 -3.50 2.48
C ILE A 160 -15.33 -2.36 2.68
N GLY A 161 -16.49 -2.70 3.24
CA GLY A 161 -17.61 -1.76 3.31
C GLY A 161 -17.97 -1.20 1.93
N ASP A 162 -17.77 0.10 1.71
CA ASP A 162 -18.07 0.78 0.43
C ASP A 162 -16.88 0.84 -0.54
N ILE A 163 -15.70 0.34 -0.14
CA ILE A 163 -14.48 0.36 -0.94
C ILE A 163 -14.36 -0.94 -1.73
N ASN A 164 -14.32 -0.85 -3.07
CA ASN A 164 -14.07 -2.00 -3.94
C ASN A 164 -12.57 -2.06 -4.27
N LEU A 165 -11.98 -3.23 -4.12
CA LEU A 165 -10.55 -3.44 -4.29
C LEU A 165 -10.30 -4.58 -5.28
N LYS A 166 -9.36 -4.37 -6.20
CA LYS A 166 -8.79 -5.47 -7.00
C LYS A 166 -7.29 -5.51 -6.79
N ILE A 167 -6.79 -6.69 -6.48
CA ILE A 167 -5.40 -6.93 -6.13
C ILE A 167 -4.71 -7.64 -7.28
N PHE A 168 -3.53 -7.19 -7.67
CA PHE A 168 -2.74 -7.78 -8.76
C PHE A 168 -1.26 -7.92 -8.39
N ARG A 169 -0.59 -8.93 -8.96
CA ARG A 169 0.86 -9.12 -8.79
C ARG A 169 1.63 -8.03 -9.52
N THR A 170 2.67 -7.50 -8.87
CA THR A 170 3.63 -6.54 -9.45
C THR A 170 4.99 -7.20 -9.67
N LYS A 171 5.90 -6.50 -10.33
CA LYS A 171 7.29 -6.88 -10.50
C LYS A 171 8.10 -6.20 -9.39
N HIS A 172 8.70 -6.95 -8.49
CA HIS A 172 9.54 -6.40 -7.42
C HIS A 172 10.67 -7.39 -7.10
N ILE A 173 11.90 -6.94 -7.08
CA ILE A 173 13.11 -7.76 -6.92
C ILE A 173 13.06 -9.04 -7.76
N PHE A 174 13.93 -9.15 -8.75
CA PHE A 174 13.96 -10.30 -9.65
C PHE A 174 14.97 -11.34 -9.23
N THR A 175 14.69 -12.62 -9.53
CA THR A 175 15.69 -13.68 -9.45
C THR A 175 16.49 -13.78 -10.75
N ASP A 176 15.83 -14.24 -11.86
CA ASP A 176 16.54 -14.48 -13.12
C ASP A 176 15.90 -13.80 -14.34
N LYS A 177 14.61 -13.48 -14.28
CA LYS A 177 13.85 -12.93 -15.41
C LYS A 177 13.00 -11.75 -14.95
N ASN A 178 13.03 -10.69 -15.74
CA ASN A 178 12.22 -9.49 -15.48
C ASN A 178 10.74 -9.74 -15.76
N ASN A 179 10.10 -10.56 -14.92
CA ASN A 179 8.65 -10.76 -14.96
C ASN A 179 8.10 -11.03 -13.55
N TRP A 180 6.80 -10.79 -13.38
CA TRP A 180 6.14 -10.94 -12.09
C TRP A 180 6.18 -12.36 -11.50
N LYS A 181 6.33 -13.41 -12.32
CA LYS A 181 6.40 -14.82 -11.87
C LYS A 181 7.68 -15.14 -11.13
N ASN A 182 8.77 -14.50 -11.54
CA ASN A 182 10.11 -14.70 -10.99
C ASN A 182 10.54 -13.57 -10.05
N SER A 183 9.60 -12.68 -9.70
CA SER A 183 9.87 -11.60 -8.76
C SER A 183 9.44 -11.97 -7.34
N TYR A 184 10.02 -11.28 -6.38
CA TYR A 184 9.57 -11.30 -5.00
C TYR A 184 8.06 -11.07 -4.90
N TYR A 185 7.39 -11.68 -3.91
CA TYR A 185 5.95 -11.50 -3.79
C TYR A 185 5.63 -10.05 -3.47
N SER A 186 5.02 -9.35 -4.40
CA SER A 186 4.47 -8.02 -4.22
C SER A 186 3.18 -7.86 -4.98
N ILE A 187 2.30 -7.02 -4.47
CA ILE A 187 1.01 -6.69 -5.08
C ILE A 187 0.81 -5.19 -5.16
N GLY A 188 0.07 -4.79 -6.19
CA GLY A 188 -0.59 -3.50 -6.26
C GLY A 188 -2.10 -3.65 -6.08
N VAL A 189 -2.78 -2.54 -5.99
CA VAL A 189 -4.24 -2.50 -5.83
C VAL A 189 -4.88 -1.48 -6.77
N LEU A 190 -6.00 -1.88 -7.37
CA LEU A 190 -6.91 -1.01 -8.09
C LEU A 190 -8.11 -0.71 -7.17
N ILE A 191 -8.31 0.56 -6.86
CA ILE A 191 -9.29 1.05 -5.90
C ILE A 191 -10.47 1.62 -6.70
N ASP A 192 -11.68 1.13 -6.43
CA ASP A 192 -12.95 1.52 -7.08
C ASP A 192 -12.92 1.54 -8.61
N ASN A 193 -12.04 0.75 -9.24
CA ASN A 193 -11.77 0.73 -10.69
C ASN A 193 -11.28 2.08 -11.26
N LYS A 194 -10.77 2.97 -10.44
CA LYS A 194 -10.39 4.35 -10.80
C LYS A 194 -8.93 4.67 -10.46
N ILE A 195 -8.42 4.15 -9.35
CA ILE A 195 -7.10 4.50 -8.83
C ILE A 195 -6.20 3.28 -8.81
N ILE A 196 -5.06 3.35 -9.49
CA ILE A 196 -3.99 2.36 -9.40
C ILE A 196 -3.02 2.80 -8.30
N TYR A 197 -2.73 1.91 -7.35
CA TYR A 197 -1.62 2.01 -6.42
C TYR A 197 -0.70 0.81 -6.66
N THR A 198 0.53 1.06 -7.11
CA THR A 198 1.41 -0.03 -7.58
C THR A 198 2.01 -0.85 -6.43
N GLY A 199 2.08 -0.30 -5.20
CA GLY A 199 3.00 -0.83 -4.20
C GLY A 199 4.43 -0.73 -4.72
N ASP A 200 5.35 -1.43 -4.11
CA ASP A 200 6.72 -1.52 -4.60
C ASP A 200 6.76 -2.33 -5.89
N SER A 201 7.31 -1.73 -6.93
CA SER A 201 7.34 -2.31 -8.25
C SER A 201 8.46 -1.76 -9.11
N GLN A 202 8.86 -2.54 -10.10
CA GLN A 202 9.61 -2.07 -11.26
C GLN A 202 8.64 -1.51 -12.30
N ALA A 203 9.16 -0.75 -13.26
CA ALA A 203 8.40 -0.25 -14.39
C ALA A 203 7.75 -1.41 -15.19
N ASP A 204 6.42 -1.42 -15.26
CA ASP A 204 5.68 -2.51 -15.90
C ASP A 204 4.66 -1.98 -16.91
N LYS A 205 5.16 -1.71 -18.12
CA LYS A 205 4.35 -1.18 -19.22
C LYS A 205 3.12 -2.05 -19.52
N GLU A 206 3.29 -3.37 -19.59
CA GLU A 206 2.20 -4.31 -19.89
C GLU A 206 1.09 -4.27 -18.83
N LEU A 207 1.46 -4.13 -17.56
CA LEU A 207 0.50 -4.00 -16.47
C LEU A 207 -0.31 -2.71 -16.59
N ILE A 208 0.37 -1.57 -16.79
CA ILE A 208 -0.29 -0.27 -16.88
C ILE A 208 -1.20 -0.22 -18.12
N GLU A 209 -0.73 -0.66 -19.27
CA GLU A 209 -1.53 -0.71 -20.51
C GLU A 209 -2.76 -1.59 -20.35
N TRP A 210 -2.62 -2.78 -19.73
CA TRP A 210 -3.75 -3.65 -19.45
C TRP A 210 -4.77 -3.01 -18.52
N LEU A 211 -4.33 -2.47 -17.38
CA LEU A 211 -5.25 -1.84 -16.41
C LEU A 211 -5.96 -0.62 -17.01
N THR A 212 -5.26 0.19 -17.80
CA THR A 212 -5.85 1.39 -18.42
C THR A 212 -6.74 1.08 -19.63
N SER A 213 -6.59 -0.09 -20.25
CA SER A 213 -7.52 -0.56 -21.30
C SER A 213 -8.81 -1.15 -20.74
N GLU A 214 -8.74 -1.80 -19.58
CA GLU A 214 -9.89 -2.46 -18.95
C GLU A 214 -10.71 -1.54 -18.03
N PHE A 215 -10.07 -0.50 -17.47
CA PHE A 215 -10.67 0.37 -16.47
C PHE A 215 -10.47 1.86 -16.80
N ASN A 216 -11.45 2.67 -16.43
CA ASN A 216 -11.33 4.13 -16.56
C ASN A 216 -10.47 4.70 -15.43
N ILE A 217 -9.16 4.66 -15.60
CA ILE A 217 -8.20 5.11 -14.59
C ILE A 217 -8.14 6.64 -14.53
N GLU A 218 -8.41 7.16 -13.35
CA GLU A 218 -8.39 8.60 -13.06
C GLU A 218 -7.08 9.04 -12.40
N CYS A 219 -6.42 8.14 -11.65
CA CYS A 219 -5.17 8.42 -10.94
C CYS A 219 -4.29 7.18 -10.81
N ILE A 220 -2.98 7.39 -10.80
CA ILE A 220 -1.96 6.36 -10.57
C ILE A 220 -1.02 6.88 -9.48
N PHE A 221 -0.86 6.12 -8.40
CA PHE A 221 0.21 6.30 -7.42
C PHE A 221 1.27 5.24 -7.71
N HIS A 222 2.43 5.67 -8.17
CA HIS A 222 3.48 4.78 -8.66
C HIS A 222 4.75 4.88 -7.83
N ASP A 223 5.33 3.72 -7.49
CA ASP A 223 6.69 3.60 -6.94
C ASP A 223 7.70 4.27 -7.88
N CYS A 224 8.58 5.09 -7.34
CA CYS A 224 9.60 5.76 -8.12
C CYS A 224 10.82 6.13 -7.29
N GLN A 225 12.01 5.82 -7.84
CA GLN A 225 13.28 6.28 -7.31
C GLN A 225 13.99 7.21 -8.30
N PHE A 226 14.58 8.28 -7.78
CA PHE A 226 15.38 9.23 -8.57
C PHE A 226 16.84 8.78 -8.60
N GLY A 227 17.21 8.05 -9.64
CA GLY A 227 18.49 7.41 -9.85
C GLY A 227 18.35 5.91 -10.08
N HIS A 228 19.40 5.30 -10.65
CA HIS A 228 19.38 3.88 -10.99
C HIS A 228 19.12 3.02 -9.76
N ASN A 229 18.09 2.18 -9.84
CA ASN A 229 17.70 1.27 -8.78
C ASN A 229 17.28 -0.08 -9.35
N ALA A 230 17.90 -1.15 -8.88
CA ALA A 230 17.60 -2.50 -9.33
C ALA A 230 16.33 -3.10 -8.70
N VAL A 231 15.73 -2.42 -7.72
CA VAL A 231 14.63 -2.94 -6.90
C VAL A 231 13.32 -2.23 -7.20
N HIS A 232 13.37 -0.92 -7.41
CA HIS A 232 12.24 -0.03 -7.63
C HIS A 232 12.25 0.54 -9.05
N THR A 233 11.16 1.21 -9.42
CA THR A 233 11.09 1.89 -10.70
C THR A 233 12.07 3.06 -10.75
N ASP A 234 12.98 3.04 -11.71
CA ASP A 234 13.82 4.18 -12.07
C ASP A 234 12.96 5.26 -12.76
N TYR A 235 13.14 6.52 -12.38
CA TYR A 235 12.38 7.66 -12.95
C TYR A 235 12.47 7.72 -14.48
N GLU A 236 13.66 7.48 -15.04
CA GLU A 236 13.88 7.52 -16.50
C GLU A 236 13.15 6.36 -17.23
N GLU A 237 13.00 5.22 -16.58
CA GLU A 237 12.21 4.11 -17.12
C GLU A 237 10.72 4.46 -17.11
N LEU A 238 10.23 5.08 -16.04
CA LEU A 238 8.83 5.51 -15.94
C LEU A 238 8.48 6.55 -17.01
N LEU A 239 9.39 7.50 -17.28
CA LEU A 239 9.25 8.46 -18.38
C LEU A 239 9.09 7.79 -19.75
N LYS A 240 9.79 6.66 -19.98
CA LYS A 240 9.73 5.93 -21.26
C LYS A 240 8.43 5.14 -21.43
N ILE A 241 7.89 4.56 -20.36
CA ILE A 241 6.73 3.67 -20.46
C ILE A 241 5.39 4.40 -20.37
N LEU A 242 5.33 5.56 -19.71
CA LEU A 242 4.10 6.32 -19.55
C LEU A 242 3.92 7.34 -20.67
N THR A 243 2.76 7.29 -21.33
CA THR A 243 2.34 8.32 -22.27
C THR A 243 2.14 9.68 -21.56
N PRO A 244 2.20 10.83 -22.26
CA PRO A 244 1.93 12.14 -21.67
C PRO A 244 0.60 12.22 -20.91
N ASP A 245 -0.45 11.55 -21.41
CA ASP A 245 -1.77 11.55 -20.75
C ASP A 245 -1.79 10.69 -19.48
N LEU A 246 -1.03 9.61 -19.41
CA LEU A 246 -0.87 8.84 -18.20
C LEU A 246 -0.02 9.58 -17.16
N ARG A 247 1.06 10.27 -17.59
CA ARG A 247 1.89 11.08 -16.68
C ARG A 247 1.07 12.14 -15.96
N LYS A 248 0.16 12.84 -16.63
CA LYS A 248 -0.75 13.84 -16.04
C LYS A 248 -1.64 13.29 -14.91
N LYS A 249 -1.82 11.97 -14.84
CA LYS A 249 -2.60 11.26 -13.82
C LYS A 249 -1.72 10.55 -12.80
N THR A 250 -0.39 10.57 -12.96
CA THR A 250 0.54 9.78 -12.14
C THR A 250 1.22 10.66 -11.11
N TYR A 251 1.03 10.29 -9.84
CA TYR A 251 1.77 10.79 -8.69
C TYR A 251 2.86 9.79 -8.30
N LEU A 252 4.06 10.28 -8.00
CA LEU A 252 5.21 9.48 -7.62
C LEU A 252 5.29 9.35 -6.10
N CYS A 253 5.50 8.13 -5.60
CA CYS A 253 5.67 7.83 -4.17
C CYS A 253 6.83 6.86 -3.96
N HIS A 254 7.10 6.48 -2.70
CA HIS A 254 8.18 5.58 -2.31
C HIS A 254 9.59 6.08 -2.68
N TYR A 255 9.79 7.37 -2.72
CA TYR A 255 11.02 8.03 -3.13
C TYR A 255 12.00 8.24 -1.95
N SER A 256 13.26 8.47 -2.28
CA SER A 256 14.32 8.79 -1.30
C SER A 256 14.23 10.24 -0.82
N ASP A 257 14.99 10.57 0.24
CA ASP A 257 14.98 11.89 0.89
C ASP A 257 15.45 13.06 -0.01
N ASN A 258 15.98 12.78 -1.20
CA ASN A 258 16.37 13.76 -2.21
C ASN A 258 15.21 14.20 -3.14
N ALA A 259 14.01 13.70 -2.98
CA ALA A 259 12.88 13.95 -3.87
C ALA A 259 12.51 15.44 -4.01
N ASP A 260 12.72 16.27 -2.98
CA ASP A 260 12.45 17.71 -3.09
C ASP A 260 13.24 18.39 -4.20
N GLN A 261 14.44 17.90 -4.51
CA GLN A 261 15.28 18.42 -5.58
C GLN A 261 14.77 18.05 -6.99
N GLN A 262 13.83 17.11 -7.06
CA GLN A 262 13.28 16.57 -8.30
C GLN A 262 11.86 17.07 -8.62
N LYS A 263 11.19 17.73 -7.67
CA LYS A 263 9.78 18.14 -7.83
C LYS A 263 9.52 18.99 -9.06
N ASP A 264 10.37 19.98 -9.31
CA ASP A 264 10.23 20.86 -10.48
C ASP A 264 10.41 20.09 -11.79
N ARG A 265 11.37 19.18 -11.85
CA ARG A 265 11.59 18.29 -12.98
C ARG A 265 10.38 17.39 -13.23
N VAL A 266 9.84 16.77 -12.17
CA VAL A 266 8.65 15.90 -12.24
C VAL A 266 7.47 16.64 -12.87
N MET A 267 7.23 17.89 -12.46
CA MET A 267 6.18 18.72 -13.03
C MET A 267 6.47 19.13 -14.50
N GLN A 268 7.70 19.49 -14.83
CA GLN A 268 8.12 19.85 -16.20
C GLN A 268 7.98 18.65 -17.16
N ASP A 269 8.27 17.44 -16.70
CA ASP A 269 8.12 16.20 -17.46
C ASP A 269 6.65 15.73 -17.60
N GLY A 270 5.71 16.50 -17.03
CA GLY A 270 4.27 16.35 -17.19
C GLY A 270 3.60 15.36 -16.25
N PHE A 271 4.24 14.95 -15.15
CA PHE A 271 3.61 14.17 -14.08
C PHE A 271 2.66 15.04 -13.25
N ALA A 272 1.70 14.41 -12.58
CA ALA A 272 0.82 15.09 -11.62
C ALA A 272 1.57 15.60 -10.37
N GLY A 273 2.74 15.03 -10.07
CA GLY A 273 3.65 15.44 -9.01
C GLY A 273 4.21 14.32 -8.18
N CYS A 274 4.93 14.65 -7.13
CA CYS A 274 5.27 13.74 -6.04
C CYS A 274 4.15 13.75 -5.01
N VAL A 275 3.81 12.58 -4.47
CA VAL A 275 2.83 12.50 -3.38
C VAL A 275 3.30 13.31 -2.18
N THR A 276 2.43 14.11 -1.62
CA THR A 276 2.72 14.88 -0.40
C THR A 276 2.16 14.16 0.82
N ARG A 277 2.99 14.00 1.85
CA ARG A 277 2.59 13.42 3.13
C ARG A 277 1.65 14.36 3.89
N GLY A 278 0.64 13.80 4.56
CA GLY A 278 -0.25 14.57 5.43
C GLY A 278 -1.30 15.39 4.69
N VAL A 279 -1.66 14.99 3.48
CA VAL A 279 -2.79 15.57 2.74
C VAL A 279 -3.73 14.47 2.24
N TYR A 280 -4.97 14.81 1.99
CA TYR A 280 -5.95 13.92 1.36
C TYR A 280 -5.93 14.12 -0.16
N TYR A 281 -5.98 13.03 -0.88
CA TYR A 281 -6.21 12.95 -2.31
C TYR A 281 -7.66 12.49 -2.52
N ASP A 282 -8.55 13.43 -2.75
CA ASP A 282 -9.98 13.17 -2.93
C ASP A 282 -10.27 12.91 -4.42
N CYS A 283 -10.87 11.75 -4.74
CA CYS A 283 -11.29 11.37 -6.08
C CYS A 283 -12.73 11.85 -6.31
N GLU A 284 -12.93 12.75 -7.26
CA GLU A 284 -14.25 13.27 -7.61
C GLU A 284 -15.11 12.26 -8.39
#